data_5290a3ba33507be1b51a85ab81bb6708
#
_entry.id   5290a3ba33507be1b51a85ab81bb6708
#
_cell.length_a   1.000
_cell.length_b   1.000
_cell.length_c   1.000
_cell.angle_alpha   90.00
_cell.angle_beta   90.00
_cell.angle_gamma   90.00
#
_symmetry.space_group_name_H-M   'P 1'
#
loop_
_entity.id
_entity.type
_entity.pdbx_description
1 polymer ?
#
loop_
_entity_poly.entity_id
_entity_poly.type
_entity_poly.pdbx_seq_one_letter_code
_entity_poly.pdbx_strand_id
1 'polypeptide(L)'
;AGVGRLETLPRCAMSRLPVSRQRGFTLLELLIALAVTVAVVALVFAGFGVIGRSEERNQRTIDRTERMMAVSQWLGRKFDTLRPLKRRNGDGSFVNFFSGNAAGAVWVAPLPEKGDEGGLYVFRSSPLRHDDGSVDLAIEAMPYDGALMNVDWTRASRAILLPQVTTLQW
;
A
#
# COMPACT_ATOMS: atom_id res chain seq x y z
N ALA A 1 28.54 86.39 -62.51
CA ALA A 1 27.35 86.70 -61.79
C ALA A 1 26.56 85.43 -61.56
N GLY A 2 26.52 84.94 -60.37
CA GLY A 2 25.74 83.75 -59.99
C GLY A 2 25.57 83.76 -58.48
N VAL A 3 24.42 84.23 -58.03
CA VAL A 3 24.04 84.36 -56.60
C VAL A 3 23.65 82.99 -56.11
N GLY A 4 24.43 82.50 -55.18
CA GLY A 4 24.08 81.24 -54.43
C GLY A 4 22.89 81.42 -53.49
N ARG A 5 21.86 80.62 -53.71
CA ARG A 5 20.68 80.57 -52.87
C ARG A 5 20.97 79.69 -51.63
N LEU A 6 20.94 80.32 -50.43
CA LEU A 6 21.01 79.63 -49.21
C LEU A 6 19.72 78.85 -48.95
N GLU A 7 19.77 77.53 -49.03
CA GLU A 7 18.68 76.67 -48.67
C GLU A 7 18.61 76.60 -47.13
N THR A 8 17.44 76.98 -46.60
CA THR A 8 17.09 76.89 -45.17
C THR A 8 16.80 75.47 -44.79
N LEU A 9 17.61 74.87 -43.94
CA LEU A 9 17.37 73.58 -43.38
C LEU A 9 16.10 73.52 -42.47
N PRO A 10 15.25 72.49 -42.62
CA PRO A 10 14.06 72.36 -41.77
C PRO A 10 14.45 72.09 -40.35
N ARG A 11 13.91 72.86 -39.39
CA ARG A 11 13.98 72.64 -37.97
C ARG A 11 13.28 71.31 -37.63
N CYS A 12 14.04 70.33 -37.16
CA CYS A 12 13.52 69.07 -36.58
C CYS A 12 12.68 69.40 -35.35
N ALA A 13 11.38 69.28 -35.45
CA ALA A 13 10.47 69.38 -34.31
C ALA A 13 10.67 68.14 -33.44
N MET A 14 11.38 68.30 -32.31
CA MET A 14 11.43 67.27 -31.29
C MET A 14 10.05 67.09 -30.65
N SER A 15 9.33 66.08 -31.10
CA SER A 15 8.09 65.65 -30.47
C SER A 15 8.40 65.20 -29.06
N ARG A 16 7.93 65.92 -28.04
CA ARG A 16 8.00 65.56 -26.65
C ARG A 16 7.07 64.35 -26.46
N LEU A 17 7.65 63.15 -26.22
CA LEU A 17 6.92 61.99 -25.78
C LEU A 17 6.18 62.30 -24.48
N PRO A 18 4.90 61.92 -24.34
CA PRO A 18 4.18 62.15 -23.10
C PRO A 18 4.85 61.32 -21.99
N VAL A 19 5.35 62.01 -20.97
CA VAL A 19 5.83 61.38 -19.73
C VAL A 19 4.62 60.73 -19.09
N SER A 20 4.53 59.42 -19.16
CA SER A 20 3.49 58.66 -18.47
C SER A 20 3.67 58.89 -16.97
N ARG A 21 2.67 59.49 -16.33
CA ARG A 21 2.64 59.63 -14.86
C ARG A 21 2.71 58.23 -14.25
N GLN A 22 3.85 57.86 -13.71
CA GLN A 22 3.98 56.69 -12.87
C GLN A 22 3.11 56.93 -11.62
N ARG A 23 1.97 56.25 -11.55
CA ARG A 23 1.15 56.17 -10.35
C ARG A 23 1.88 55.26 -9.39
N GLY A 24 2.38 55.81 -8.29
CA GLY A 24 2.91 55.02 -7.21
C GLY A 24 1.80 54.13 -6.59
N PHE A 25 2.13 52.90 -6.21
CA PHE A 25 1.23 52.04 -5.48
C PHE A 25 0.85 52.69 -4.16
N THR A 26 -0.44 52.63 -3.82
CA THR A 26 -0.90 53.10 -2.52
C THR A 26 -0.60 52.03 -1.47
N LEU A 27 -0.33 52.48 -0.22
CA LEU A 27 -0.08 51.58 0.89
C LEU A 27 -1.29 50.62 1.12
N LEU A 28 -2.50 51.10 0.86
CA LEU A 28 -3.73 50.33 0.94
C LEU A 28 -3.75 49.18 -0.10
N GLU A 29 -3.33 49.47 -1.34
CA GLU A 29 -3.29 48.47 -2.45
C GLU A 29 -2.31 47.35 -2.11
N LEU A 30 -1.17 47.68 -1.48
CA LEU A 30 -0.17 46.69 -1.05
C LEU A 30 -0.70 45.83 0.10
N LEU A 31 -1.46 46.40 1.05
CA LEU A 31 -2.11 45.65 2.12
C LEU A 31 -3.16 44.69 1.59
N ILE A 32 -3.99 45.13 0.66
CA ILE A 32 -5.02 44.26 0.05
C ILE A 32 -4.35 43.14 -0.75
N ALA A 33 -3.33 43.42 -1.54
CA ALA A 33 -2.61 42.42 -2.28
C ALA A 33 -1.98 41.37 -1.35
N LEU A 34 -1.38 41.80 -0.23
CA LEU A 34 -0.82 40.89 0.76
C LEU A 34 -1.90 40.02 1.42
N ALA A 35 -3.03 40.61 1.82
CA ALA A 35 -4.14 39.87 2.43
C ALA A 35 -4.72 38.82 1.48
N VAL A 36 -4.91 39.15 0.20
CA VAL A 36 -5.38 38.21 -0.81
C VAL A 36 -4.36 37.10 -1.03
N THR A 37 -3.08 37.44 -1.13
CA THR A 37 -2.02 36.43 -1.30
C THR A 37 -2.00 35.43 -0.14
N VAL A 38 -2.08 35.91 1.10
CA VAL A 38 -2.14 35.04 2.31
C VAL A 38 -3.39 34.16 2.27
N ALA A 39 -4.54 34.69 1.89
CA ALA A 39 -5.77 33.93 1.80
C ALA A 39 -5.68 32.81 0.72
N VAL A 40 -5.12 33.10 -0.44
CA VAL A 40 -4.90 32.11 -1.51
C VAL A 40 -3.94 31.02 -1.04
N VAL A 41 -2.82 31.40 -0.42
CA VAL A 41 -1.85 30.43 0.12
C VAL A 41 -2.49 29.53 1.15
N ALA A 42 -3.30 30.08 2.08
CA ALA A 42 -4.01 29.33 3.09
C ALA A 42 -5.00 28.31 2.48
N LEU A 43 -5.74 28.71 1.42
CA LEU A 43 -6.65 27.82 0.70
C LEU A 43 -5.91 26.67 -0.01
N VAL A 44 -4.76 26.96 -0.60
CA VAL A 44 -3.92 25.93 -1.24
C VAL A 44 -3.42 24.92 -0.21
N PHE A 45 -2.91 25.38 0.94
CA PHE A 45 -2.49 24.47 2.01
C PHE A 45 -3.63 23.66 2.61
N ALA A 46 -4.82 24.25 2.76
CA ALA A 46 -6.01 23.50 3.20
C ALA A 46 -6.39 22.40 2.21
N GLY A 47 -6.28 22.67 0.89
CA GLY A 47 -6.51 21.68 -0.17
C GLY A 47 -5.53 20.49 -0.10
N PHE A 48 -4.26 20.74 0.09
CA PHE A 48 -3.25 19.67 0.23
C PHE A 48 -3.49 18.77 1.43
N GLY A 49 -3.96 19.30 2.53
CA GLY A 49 -4.30 18.50 3.74
C GLY A 49 -5.46 17.51 3.52
N VAL A 50 -6.37 17.78 2.59
CA VAL A 50 -7.47 16.88 2.23
C VAL A 50 -6.98 15.76 1.32
N ILE A 51 -6.12 16.07 0.34
CA ILE A 51 -5.56 15.10 -0.60
C ILE A 51 -4.70 14.07 0.16
N GLY A 52 -3.82 14.50 1.06
CA GLY A 52 -2.97 13.60 1.82
C GLY A 52 -3.72 12.56 2.66
N ARG A 53 -4.83 12.96 3.30
CA ARG A 53 -5.68 12.03 4.08
C ARG A 53 -6.44 11.02 3.22
N SER A 54 -6.80 11.40 2.00
CA SER A 54 -7.45 10.50 1.03
C SER A 54 -6.46 9.45 0.51
N GLU A 55 -5.22 9.83 0.27
CA GLU A 55 -4.15 8.97 -0.20
C GLU A 55 -3.78 7.88 0.83
N GLU A 56 -3.66 8.23 2.11
CA GLU A 56 -3.40 7.26 3.17
C GLU A 56 -4.49 6.20 3.32
N ARG A 57 -5.77 6.58 3.16
CA ARG A 57 -6.88 5.62 3.21
C ARG A 57 -6.88 4.68 2.00
N ASN A 58 -6.64 5.21 0.80
CA ASN A 58 -6.52 4.42 -0.41
C ASN A 58 -5.35 3.45 -0.33
N GLN A 59 -4.19 3.92 0.15
CA GLN A 59 -2.99 3.08 0.31
C GLN A 59 -3.27 1.89 1.22
N ARG A 60 -3.88 2.10 2.38
CA ARG A 60 -4.23 1.02 3.32
C ARG A 60 -5.20 -0.01 2.70
N THR A 61 -6.13 0.45 1.86
CA THR A 61 -7.08 -0.43 1.18
C THR A 61 -6.38 -1.26 0.10
N ILE A 62 -5.48 -0.64 -0.67
CA ILE A 62 -4.67 -1.30 -1.70
C ILE A 62 -3.77 -2.34 -1.03
N ASP A 63 -3.00 -1.97 -0.01
CA ASP A 63 -2.10 -2.87 0.72
C ASP A 63 -2.84 -4.09 1.29
N ARG A 64 -4.06 -3.88 1.81
CA ARG A 64 -4.90 -4.96 2.32
C ARG A 64 -5.36 -5.90 1.21
N THR A 65 -5.77 -5.35 0.07
CA THR A 65 -6.22 -6.13 -1.09
C THR A 65 -5.07 -6.93 -1.70
N GLU A 66 -3.91 -6.30 -1.87
CA GLU A 66 -2.70 -6.96 -2.37
C GLU A 66 -2.26 -8.10 -1.46
N ARG A 67 -2.25 -7.87 -0.14
CA ARG A 67 -1.93 -8.91 0.84
C ARG A 67 -2.93 -10.07 0.77
N MET A 68 -4.23 -9.77 0.65
CA MET A 68 -5.26 -10.81 0.54
C MET A 68 -5.09 -11.64 -0.74
N MET A 69 -4.78 -11.01 -1.88
CA MET A 69 -4.47 -11.70 -3.13
C MET A 69 -3.21 -12.56 -3.01
N ALA A 70 -2.15 -12.03 -2.43
CA ALA A 70 -0.89 -12.76 -2.23
C ALA A 70 -1.10 -13.99 -1.34
N VAL A 71 -1.84 -13.86 -0.24
CA VAL A 71 -2.17 -14.97 0.68
C VAL A 71 -3.05 -16.00 -0.01
N SER A 72 -4.07 -15.56 -0.75
CA SER A 72 -4.95 -16.46 -1.50
C SER A 72 -4.17 -17.28 -2.54
N GLN A 73 -3.31 -16.63 -3.31
CA GLN A 73 -2.44 -17.31 -4.28
C GLN A 73 -1.43 -18.25 -3.60
N TRP A 74 -0.87 -17.85 -2.47
CA TRP A 74 0.05 -18.70 -1.72
C TRP A 74 -0.66 -19.94 -1.19
N LEU A 75 -1.83 -19.79 -0.56
CA LEU A 75 -2.65 -20.90 -0.10
C LEU A 75 -3.06 -21.82 -1.27
N GLY A 76 -3.52 -21.26 -2.38
CA GLY A 76 -3.85 -22.03 -3.58
C GLY A 76 -2.69 -22.91 -4.02
N ARG A 77 -1.49 -22.33 -4.16
CA ARG A 77 -0.29 -23.12 -4.52
C ARG A 77 0.03 -24.20 -3.49
N LYS A 78 -0.22 -23.96 -2.19
CA LYS A 78 0.01 -24.97 -1.14
C LYS A 78 -1.01 -26.10 -1.21
N PHE A 79 -2.26 -25.79 -1.53
CA PHE A 79 -3.29 -26.81 -1.75
C PHE A 79 -3.07 -27.59 -3.06
N ASP A 80 -2.61 -26.94 -4.13
CA ASP A 80 -2.26 -27.62 -5.40
C ASP A 80 -1.11 -28.63 -5.21
N THR A 81 -0.20 -28.33 -4.31
CA THR A 81 0.95 -29.21 -4.00
C THR A 81 0.72 -30.12 -2.79
N LEU A 82 -0.50 -30.19 -2.28
CA LEU A 82 -0.88 -31.01 -1.16
C LEU A 82 -0.52 -32.46 -1.41
N ARG A 83 0.12 -33.10 -0.43
CA ARG A 83 0.42 -34.53 -0.48
C ARG A 83 -0.65 -35.31 0.30
N PRO A 84 -1.45 -36.16 -0.35
CA PRO A 84 -2.45 -36.98 0.29
C PRO A 84 -1.79 -38.12 1.07
N LEU A 85 -1.20 -37.80 2.20
CA LEU A 85 -0.59 -38.79 3.06
C LEU A 85 -1.67 -39.51 3.86
N LYS A 86 -1.52 -40.82 3.98
CA LYS A 86 -2.39 -41.64 4.83
C LYS A 86 -1.75 -41.81 6.19
N ARG A 87 -2.50 -41.51 7.23
CA ARG A 87 -2.13 -41.75 8.62
C ARG A 87 -2.83 -43.03 9.10
N ARG A 88 -2.10 -43.89 9.78
CA ARG A 88 -2.69 -45.05 10.47
C ARG A 88 -3.17 -44.62 11.85
N ASN A 89 -4.42 -44.87 12.17
CA ASN A 89 -4.97 -44.70 13.50
C ASN A 89 -4.55 -45.84 14.46
N GLY A 90 -4.76 -45.65 15.75
CA GLY A 90 -4.49 -46.69 16.75
C GLY A 90 -5.32 -47.95 16.57
N ASP A 91 -6.47 -47.91 15.89
CA ASP A 91 -7.32 -49.03 15.52
C ASP A 91 -6.88 -49.77 14.25
N GLY A 92 -5.78 -49.31 13.61
CA GLY A 92 -5.27 -49.86 12.37
C GLY A 92 -5.88 -49.28 11.08
N SER A 93 -6.92 -48.45 11.18
CA SER A 93 -7.52 -47.77 10.02
C SER A 93 -6.61 -46.71 9.43
N PHE A 94 -6.77 -46.44 8.11
CA PHE A 94 -6.06 -45.39 7.45
C PHE A 94 -6.98 -44.17 7.22
N VAL A 95 -6.55 -42.98 7.66
CA VAL A 95 -7.21 -41.71 7.39
C VAL A 95 -6.30 -40.78 6.60
N ASN A 96 -6.88 -39.95 5.76
CA ASN A 96 -6.11 -38.91 5.08
C ASN A 96 -5.62 -37.89 6.08
N PHE A 97 -4.40 -37.43 5.92
CA PHE A 97 -3.80 -36.39 6.78
C PHE A 97 -4.27 -34.97 6.38
N PHE A 98 -5.43 -34.84 5.83
CA PHE A 98 -6.08 -33.55 5.61
C PHE A 98 -7.27 -33.45 6.55
N SER A 99 -7.33 -32.38 7.30
CA SER A 99 -8.48 -32.06 8.14
C SER A 99 -8.79 -30.58 8.01
N GLY A 100 -10.03 -30.24 7.70
CA GLY A 100 -10.50 -28.86 7.59
C GLY A 100 -11.89 -28.74 8.22
N ASN A 101 -12.11 -27.68 8.97
CA ASN A 101 -13.39 -27.30 9.55
C ASN A 101 -13.43 -25.78 9.78
N ALA A 102 -14.52 -25.24 10.32
CA ALA A 102 -14.66 -23.81 10.60
C ALA A 102 -13.59 -23.24 11.58
N ALA A 103 -12.88 -24.08 12.32
CA ALA A 103 -11.80 -23.67 13.21
C ALA A 103 -10.41 -23.64 12.55
N GLY A 104 -10.31 -24.13 11.30
CA GLY A 104 -9.06 -24.12 10.55
C GLY A 104 -8.83 -25.35 9.71
N ALA A 105 -7.64 -25.45 9.13
CA ALA A 105 -7.24 -26.58 8.32
C ALA A 105 -5.82 -27.04 8.68
N VAL A 106 -5.60 -28.37 8.56
CA VAL A 106 -4.29 -29.00 8.72
C VAL A 106 -3.99 -29.84 7.48
N TRP A 107 -2.82 -29.64 6.88
CA TRP A 107 -2.41 -30.38 5.69
C TRP A 107 -0.90 -30.54 5.62
N VAL A 108 -0.42 -31.39 4.70
CA VAL A 108 1.00 -31.54 4.39
C VAL A 108 1.25 -31.08 2.96
N ALA A 109 2.27 -30.23 2.81
CA ALA A 109 2.72 -29.76 1.50
C ALA A 109 4.24 -29.50 1.53
N PRO A 110 4.89 -29.49 0.36
CA PRO A 110 6.30 -29.10 0.29
C PRO A 110 6.47 -27.61 0.58
N LEU A 111 7.51 -27.29 1.35
CA LEU A 111 8.00 -25.93 1.49
C LEU A 111 9.29 -25.82 0.67
N PRO A 112 9.31 -25.08 -0.46
CA PRO A 112 10.53 -24.81 -1.17
C PRO A 112 11.37 -23.85 -0.33
N GLU A 113 12.45 -24.33 0.27
CA GLU A 113 13.43 -23.50 0.95
C GLU A 113 14.49 -23.00 -0.04
N LYS A 114 15.16 -21.91 0.34
CA LYS A 114 16.34 -21.41 -0.37
C LYS A 114 17.51 -22.36 -0.06
N GLY A 115 17.69 -23.36 -0.92
CA GLY A 115 18.76 -24.35 -0.75
C GLY A 115 18.25 -25.80 -0.89
N ASP A 116 19.15 -26.76 -0.81
CA ASP A 116 18.93 -28.19 -1.06
C ASP A 116 18.08 -28.92 0.02
N GLU A 117 17.57 -28.23 1.03
CA GLU A 117 16.83 -28.82 2.16
C GLU A 117 15.30 -28.67 2.04
N GLY A 118 14.79 -28.69 0.80
CA GLY A 118 13.35 -28.74 0.56
C GLY A 118 12.74 -30.01 1.16
N GLY A 119 11.73 -29.87 2.04
CA GLY A 119 11.08 -30.98 2.69
C GLY A 119 9.58 -30.86 2.71
N LEU A 120 8.93 -31.92 3.21
CA LEU A 120 7.51 -31.87 3.53
C LEU A 120 7.32 -31.18 4.88
N TYR A 121 6.33 -30.31 4.94
CA TYR A 121 5.93 -29.59 6.16
C TYR A 121 4.47 -29.86 6.46
N VAL A 122 4.17 -29.89 7.76
CA VAL A 122 2.79 -29.85 8.23
C VAL A 122 2.43 -28.41 8.45
N PHE A 123 1.32 -28.02 7.88
CA PHE A 123 0.74 -26.69 8.04
C PHE A 123 -0.54 -26.77 8.85
N ARG A 124 -0.75 -25.79 9.72
CA ARG A 124 -2.03 -25.54 10.39
C ARG A 124 -2.40 -24.08 10.17
N SER A 125 -3.55 -23.84 9.56
CA SER A 125 -4.16 -22.51 9.55
C SER A 125 -5.26 -22.46 10.61
N SER A 126 -5.28 -21.38 11.39
CA SER A 126 -6.27 -21.18 12.43
C SER A 126 -6.53 -19.69 12.68
N PRO A 127 -7.76 -19.32 13.10
CA PRO A 127 -8.04 -17.97 13.56
C PRO A 127 -7.36 -17.74 14.92
N LEU A 128 -6.59 -16.67 15.01
CA LEU A 128 -6.03 -16.17 16.25
C LEU A 128 -6.91 -15.02 16.76
N ARG A 129 -7.59 -15.22 17.87
CA ARG A 129 -8.45 -14.21 18.49
C ARG A 129 -7.65 -13.37 19.48
N HIS A 130 -7.84 -12.07 19.42
CA HIS A 130 -7.25 -11.10 20.33
C HIS A 130 -8.27 -10.64 21.39
N ASP A 131 -7.79 -10.08 22.47
CA ASP A 131 -8.63 -9.60 23.59
C ASP A 131 -9.55 -8.43 23.19
N ASP A 132 -9.18 -7.68 22.14
CA ASP A 132 -9.96 -6.60 21.55
C ASP A 132 -11.10 -7.09 20.63
N GLY A 133 -11.25 -8.40 20.48
CA GLY A 133 -12.24 -9.05 19.62
C GLY A 133 -11.82 -9.16 18.15
N SER A 134 -10.66 -8.63 17.77
CA SER A 134 -10.11 -8.83 16.41
C SER A 134 -9.66 -10.28 16.21
N VAL A 135 -9.64 -10.71 14.95
CA VAL A 135 -9.25 -12.06 14.56
C VAL A 135 -8.22 -11.98 13.45
N ASP A 136 -7.08 -12.61 13.63
CA ASP A 136 -6.08 -12.77 12.59
C ASP A 136 -6.14 -14.17 11.98
N LEU A 137 -5.80 -14.32 10.72
CA LEU A 137 -5.50 -15.60 10.12
C LEU A 137 -4.03 -15.94 10.37
N ALA A 138 -3.77 -16.87 11.27
CA ALA A 138 -2.44 -17.39 11.53
C ALA A 138 -2.19 -18.67 10.75
N ILE A 139 -0.93 -18.90 10.41
CA ILE A 139 -0.42 -20.18 9.92
C ILE A 139 0.74 -20.63 10.78
N GLU A 140 0.77 -21.91 11.05
CA GLU A 140 1.87 -22.59 11.73
C GLU A 140 2.43 -23.66 10.80
N ALA A 141 3.73 -23.80 10.79
CA ALA A 141 4.43 -24.77 9.96
C ALA A 141 5.56 -25.42 10.73
N MET A 142 5.74 -26.71 10.53
CA MET A 142 6.87 -27.50 11.06
C MET A 142 7.25 -28.61 10.09
N PRO A 143 8.52 -29.06 10.10
CA PRO A 143 8.93 -30.18 9.30
C PRO A 143 8.08 -31.43 9.56
N TYR A 144 7.77 -32.15 8.51
CA TYR A 144 7.07 -33.44 8.58
C TYR A 144 8.09 -34.56 8.85
N ASP A 145 8.02 -35.16 10.03
CA ASP A 145 8.93 -36.23 10.47
C ASP A 145 8.42 -37.66 10.21
N GLY A 146 7.25 -37.78 9.59
CA GLY A 146 6.64 -39.09 9.30
C GLY A 146 5.88 -39.71 10.50
N ALA A 147 6.03 -39.21 11.72
CA ALA A 147 5.54 -39.83 12.95
C ALA A 147 4.27 -39.18 13.53
N LEU A 148 3.37 -38.70 12.71
CA LEU A 148 2.29 -37.75 13.06
C LEU A 148 1.11 -38.36 13.82
N MET A 149 1.35 -39.08 14.86
CA MET A 149 0.24 -39.43 15.79
C MET A 149 -0.14 -38.24 16.70
N ASN A 150 0.84 -37.41 17.09
CA ASN A 150 0.62 -36.18 17.88
C ASN A 150 1.59 -35.11 17.43
N VAL A 151 1.10 -34.12 16.66
CA VAL A 151 1.90 -32.99 16.25
C VAL A 151 2.09 -32.03 17.41
N ASP A 152 3.33 -31.87 17.86
CA ASP A 152 3.68 -30.89 18.89
C ASP A 152 3.83 -29.48 18.27
N TRP A 153 2.75 -28.74 18.27
CA TRP A 153 2.69 -27.40 17.72
C TRP A 153 3.49 -26.34 18.49
N THR A 154 4.00 -26.67 19.68
CA THR A 154 4.84 -25.73 20.45
C THR A 154 6.16 -25.43 19.74
N ARG A 155 6.60 -26.33 18.86
CA ARG A 155 7.83 -26.21 18.06
C ARG A 155 7.59 -25.62 16.68
N ALA A 156 6.36 -25.33 16.31
CA ALA A 156 6.01 -24.82 15.00
C ALA A 156 6.39 -23.33 14.88
N SER A 157 6.89 -22.95 13.71
CA SER A 157 7.01 -21.53 13.34
C SER A 157 5.64 -20.98 13.04
N ARG A 158 5.30 -19.82 13.64
CA ARG A 158 4.02 -19.15 13.43
C ARG A 158 4.21 -17.87 12.64
N ALA A 159 3.31 -17.59 11.70
CA ALA A 159 3.22 -16.34 10.95
C ALA A 159 1.75 -15.88 10.86
N ILE A 160 1.56 -14.56 10.83
CA ILE A 160 0.25 -13.96 10.56
C ILE A 160 0.14 -13.74 9.05
N LEU A 161 -0.82 -14.40 8.43
CA LEU A 161 -1.10 -14.24 7.00
C LEU A 161 -1.95 -12.99 6.73
N LEU A 162 -3.06 -12.86 7.44
CA LEU A 162 -3.99 -11.74 7.31
C LEU A 162 -4.37 -11.22 8.69
N PRO A 163 -4.09 -9.95 9.00
CA PRO A 163 -4.57 -9.32 10.21
C PRO A 163 -6.03 -8.86 10.05
N GLN A 164 -6.76 -8.82 11.14
CA GLN A 164 -8.12 -8.26 11.26
C GLN A 164 -9.11 -8.84 10.24
N VAL A 165 -9.24 -10.16 10.20
CA VAL A 165 -10.19 -10.86 9.33
C VAL A 165 -11.59 -10.76 9.95
N THR A 166 -12.57 -10.32 9.18
CA THR A 166 -13.95 -10.16 9.65
C THR A 166 -14.72 -11.48 9.58
N THR A 167 -14.47 -12.30 8.57
CA THR A 167 -15.12 -13.60 8.36
C THR A 167 -14.14 -14.56 7.72
N LEU A 168 -14.05 -15.77 8.26
CA LEU A 168 -13.25 -16.85 7.72
C LEU A 168 -14.18 -18.03 7.46
N GLN A 169 -14.26 -18.47 6.20
CA GLN A 169 -14.98 -19.66 5.79
C GLN A 169 -13.99 -20.56 5.05
N TRP A 170 -13.90 -21.82 5.47
CA TRP A 170 -13.05 -22.83 4.84
C TRP A 170 -13.88 -23.80 4.01
#